data_6ca0e8ba321e1b65e461d32433fa5907
#
_entry.id   6ca0e8ba321e1b65e461d32433fa5907
#
_cell.length_a   1.000
_cell.length_b   1.000
_cell.length_c   1.000
_cell.angle_alpha   90.00
_cell.angle_beta   90.00
_cell.angle_gamma   90.00
#
_symmetry.space_group_name_H-M   'P 1'
#
loop_
_entity.id
_entity.type
_entity.pdbx_description
1 polymer ?
#
loop_
_entity_poly.entity_id
_entity_poly.type
_entity_poly.pdbx_seq_one_letter_code
_entity_poly.pdbx_strand_id
1 'polypeptide(L)'
;EALTYVETRKIPSDIKLHTDSTYAMNGLIGWMYSWEKNGWKTKTNDEVLNQDIWKELLGLMFRLKQTRTVDIVKVEGHAGVVANERVDEIATKYADGEQVLLFVGGLDAYIRLVGADIFSLVATQIKVKSKSSSAKAYSYVSLVDGKIHLDKTWADCEKRVKGRKGVKYKKSISAEDEEKIISEFEK
;
A
#
# COMPACT_ATOMS: atom_id res chain seq x y z
N GLU A 1 15.08 8.52 7.58
CA GLU A 1 16.02 8.10 8.64
C GLU A 1 16.41 6.62 8.51
N ALA A 2 15.47 5.64 8.50
CA ALA A 2 15.80 4.21 8.45
C ALA A 2 16.66 3.84 7.24
N LEU A 3 16.29 4.29 6.04
CA LEU A 3 17.06 4.04 4.82
C LEU A 3 18.41 4.75 4.83
N THR A 4 18.49 5.94 5.39
CA THR A 4 19.74 6.69 5.57
C THR A 4 20.66 5.97 6.55
N TYR A 5 20.11 5.39 7.62
CA TYR A 5 20.86 4.57 8.56
C TYR A 5 21.48 3.34 7.87
N VAL A 6 20.70 2.63 7.04
CA VAL A 6 21.19 1.46 6.31
C VAL A 6 22.27 1.84 5.29
N GLU A 7 22.14 2.99 4.62
CA GLU A 7 23.15 3.50 3.69
C GLU A 7 24.46 3.81 4.41
N THR A 8 24.41 4.59 5.49
CA THR A 8 25.61 5.05 6.23
C THR A 8 26.36 3.89 6.88
N ARG A 9 25.66 2.86 7.34
CA ARG A 9 26.26 1.67 7.95
C ARG A 9 26.79 0.66 6.94
N LYS A 10 26.57 0.87 5.63
CA LYS A 10 27.00 -0.02 4.55
C LYS A 10 26.63 -1.49 4.79
N ILE A 11 25.42 -1.72 5.34
CA ILE A 11 24.93 -3.06 5.64
C ILE A 11 24.77 -3.82 4.31
N PRO A 12 25.50 -4.92 4.07
CA PRO A 12 25.53 -5.62 2.79
C PRO A 12 24.37 -6.60 2.65
N SER A 13 23.14 -6.12 2.79
CA SER A 13 21.93 -6.97 2.72
C SER A 13 20.86 -6.29 1.90
N ASP A 14 19.99 -7.10 1.33
CA ASP A 14 18.76 -6.62 0.72
C ASP A 14 17.85 -5.97 1.75
N ILE A 15 17.08 -4.99 1.31
CA ILE A 15 16.20 -4.19 2.16
C ILE A 15 14.77 -4.56 1.88
N LYS A 16 14.00 -4.86 2.93
CA LYS A 16 12.53 -4.92 2.88
C LYS A 16 11.96 -3.80 3.73
N LEU A 17 11.32 -2.84 3.08
CA LEU A 17 10.64 -1.74 3.75
C LEU A 17 9.16 -2.06 3.87
N HIS A 18 8.69 -2.27 5.09
CA HIS A 18 7.29 -2.52 5.41
C HIS A 18 6.58 -1.21 5.71
N THR A 19 5.42 -0.98 5.11
CA THR A 19 4.58 0.21 5.35
C THR A 19 3.10 -0.12 5.19
N ASP A 20 2.27 0.44 6.05
CA ASP A 20 0.80 0.42 5.91
C ASP A 20 0.29 1.61 5.10
N SER A 21 1.11 2.65 4.90
CA SER A 21 0.76 3.81 4.10
C SER A 21 0.75 3.49 2.61
N THR A 22 -0.45 3.47 2.02
CA THR A 22 -0.61 3.34 0.57
C THR A 22 0.02 4.51 -0.19
N TYR A 23 0.01 5.72 0.40
CA TYR A 23 0.65 6.90 -0.15
C TYR A 23 2.18 6.72 -0.22
N ALA A 24 2.81 6.33 0.89
CA ALA A 24 4.25 6.09 0.93
C ALA A 24 4.66 4.96 -0.04
N MET A 25 3.92 3.85 -0.05
CA MET A 25 4.18 2.73 -0.94
C MET A 25 4.13 3.15 -2.42
N ASN A 26 3.03 3.78 -2.85
CA ASN A 26 2.87 4.20 -4.25
C ASN A 26 3.88 5.27 -4.64
N GLY A 27 4.21 6.18 -3.71
CA GLY A 27 5.25 7.18 -3.90
C GLY A 27 6.61 6.56 -4.18
N LEU A 28 7.03 5.61 -3.34
CA LEU A 28 8.33 4.92 -3.45
C LEU A 28 8.44 3.99 -4.66
N ILE A 29 7.34 3.32 -5.04
CA ILE A 29 7.35 2.37 -6.16
C ILE A 29 7.27 3.10 -7.52
N GLY A 30 6.51 4.20 -7.61
CA GLY A 30 6.21 4.78 -8.90
C GLY A 30 6.09 6.29 -8.98
N TRP A 31 5.36 6.92 -8.04
CA TRP A 31 4.99 8.32 -8.21
C TRP A 31 6.18 9.27 -8.21
N MET A 32 7.15 9.11 -7.32
CA MET A 32 8.31 10.00 -7.24
C MET A 32 9.12 10.04 -8.55
N TYR A 33 9.21 8.93 -9.28
CA TYR A 33 9.88 8.87 -10.59
C TYR A 33 9.08 9.61 -11.68
N SER A 34 7.75 9.58 -11.58
CA SER A 34 6.88 10.32 -12.48
C SER A 34 6.90 11.82 -12.17
N TRP A 35 6.89 12.17 -10.90
CA TRP A 35 6.96 13.57 -10.47
C TRP A 35 8.28 14.23 -10.85
N GLU A 36 9.40 13.52 -10.70
CA GLU A 36 10.70 14.01 -11.16
C GLU A 36 10.68 14.37 -12.65
N LYS A 37 10.15 13.45 -13.48
CA LYS A 37 10.04 13.67 -14.94
C LYS A 37 9.12 14.83 -15.29
N ASN A 38 8.10 15.09 -14.47
CA ASN A 38 7.09 16.13 -14.69
C ASN A 38 7.40 17.43 -13.94
N GLY A 39 8.66 17.65 -13.53
CA GLY A 39 9.04 18.86 -12.80
C GLY A 39 8.39 18.99 -11.43
N TRP A 40 8.15 17.87 -10.75
CA TRP A 40 7.54 17.76 -9.41
C TRP A 40 6.11 18.27 -9.34
N LYS A 41 5.36 18.01 -10.41
CA LYS A 41 3.93 18.31 -10.48
C LYS A 41 3.09 17.07 -10.55
N THR A 42 1.87 17.15 -9.98
CA THR A 42 0.85 16.10 -10.04
C THR A 42 0.24 16.03 -11.46
N LYS A 43 -0.65 15.06 -11.68
CA LYS A 43 -1.41 14.96 -12.95
C LYS A 43 -2.33 16.17 -13.19
N THR A 44 -2.75 16.85 -12.12
CA THR A 44 -3.57 18.06 -12.15
C THR A 44 -2.75 19.35 -12.23
N ASN A 45 -1.42 19.20 -12.43
CA ASN A 45 -0.46 20.30 -12.55
C ASN A 45 -0.24 21.09 -11.23
N ASP A 46 -0.70 20.54 -10.09
CA ASP A 46 -0.43 21.10 -8.77
C ASP A 46 0.97 20.70 -8.30
N GLU A 47 1.55 21.44 -7.39
CA GLU A 47 2.82 21.06 -6.77
C GLU A 47 2.68 19.81 -5.89
N VAL A 48 3.67 18.93 -5.96
CA VAL A 48 3.71 17.75 -5.10
C VAL A 48 3.96 18.16 -3.65
N LEU A 49 3.13 17.70 -2.73
CA LEU A 49 3.33 17.95 -1.30
C LEU A 49 4.59 17.22 -0.78
N ASN A 50 5.29 17.83 0.18
CA ASN A 50 6.54 17.31 0.77
C ASN A 50 7.60 17.00 -0.30
N GLN A 51 7.71 17.86 -1.29
CA GLN A 51 8.58 17.68 -2.45
C GLN A 51 10.06 17.51 -2.06
N ASP A 52 10.50 18.21 -1.02
CA ASP A 52 11.83 18.12 -0.43
C ASP A 52 12.14 16.70 0.06
N ILE A 53 11.22 16.10 0.82
CA ILE A 53 11.34 14.72 1.33
C ILE A 53 11.37 13.72 0.17
N TRP A 54 10.51 13.91 -0.85
CA TRP A 54 10.47 13.01 -1.99
C TRP A 54 11.73 13.09 -2.86
N LYS A 55 12.33 14.27 -3.00
CA LYS A 55 13.61 14.45 -3.70
C LYS A 55 14.76 13.74 -2.97
N GLU A 56 14.80 13.88 -1.65
CA GLU A 56 15.79 13.17 -0.83
C GLU A 56 15.62 11.65 -0.93
N LEU A 57 14.38 11.16 -0.80
CA LEU A 57 14.07 9.73 -0.93
C LEU A 57 14.41 9.18 -2.31
N LEU A 58 14.15 9.92 -3.37
CA LEU A 58 14.52 9.50 -4.73
C LEU A 58 16.02 9.31 -4.87
N GLY A 59 16.81 10.27 -4.42
CA GLY A 59 18.27 10.20 -4.43
C GLY A 59 18.79 9.02 -3.60
N LEU A 60 18.22 8.82 -2.42
CA LEU A 60 18.57 7.71 -1.52
C LEU A 60 18.24 6.34 -2.14
N MET A 61 17.03 6.18 -2.69
CA MET A 61 16.61 4.96 -3.38
C MET A 61 17.47 4.65 -4.59
N PHE A 62 17.87 5.68 -5.35
CA PHE A 62 18.79 5.52 -6.46
C PHE A 62 20.14 4.95 -6.00
N ARG A 63 20.75 5.52 -4.95
CA ARG A 63 22.04 5.04 -4.41
C ARG A 63 21.94 3.62 -3.83
N LEU A 64 20.89 3.32 -3.08
CA LEU A 64 20.70 2.00 -2.47
C LEU A 64 20.52 0.91 -3.54
N LYS A 65 19.73 1.18 -4.57
CA LYS A 65 19.47 0.22 -5.67
C LYS A 65 20.67 -0.06 -6.56
N GLN A 66 21.76 0.72 -6.47
CA GLN A 66 22.99 0.42 -7.17
C GLN A 66 23.71 -0.84 -6.62
N THR A 67 23.51 -1.16 -5.37
CA THR A 67 24.29 -2.19 -4.67
C THR A 67 23.44 -3.28 -4.03
N ARG A 68 22.12 -3.13 -3.99
CA ARG A 68 21.21 -4.07 -3.31
C ARG A 68 19.77 -3.97 -3.83
N THR A 69 18.96 -4.99 -3.56
CA THR A 69 17.53 -4.91 -3.80
C THR A 69 16.83 -4.12 -2.67
N VAL A 70 15.81 -3.36 -3.04
CA VAL A 70 14.94 -2.65 -2.10
C VAL A 70 13.50 -2.98 -2.46
N ASP A 71 12.89 -3.83 -1.65
CA ASP A 71 11.50 -4.25 -1.77
C ASP A 71 10.60 -3.42 -0.86
N ILE A 72 9.49 -2.94 -1.39
CA ILE A 72 8.48 -2.23 -0.63
C ILE A 72 7.30 -3.17 -0.41
N VAL A 73 7.02 -3.48 0.85
CA VAL A 73 5.99 -4.43 1.26
C VAL A 73 4.89 -3.70 2.00
N LYS A 74 3.65 -3.83 1.51
CA LYS A 74 2.49 -3.31 2.23
C LYS A 74 2.14 -4.24 3.38
N VAL A 75 1.93 -3.65 4.56
CA VAL A 75 1.31 -4.31 5.71
C VAL A 75 -0.08 -3.72 5.96
N GLU A 76 -0.92 -4.44 6.68
CA GLU A 76 -2.22 -3.90 7.10
C GLU A 76 -2.04 -3.02 8.34
N GLY A 77 -2.56 -1.79 8.28
CA GLY A 77 -2.58 -0.88 9.43
C GLY A 77 -3.56 -1.37 10.50
N HIS A 78 -3.21 -1.18 11.77
CA HIS A 78 -4.03 -1.53 12.94
C HIS A 78 -4.50 -3.00 12.97
N ALA A 79 -3.71 -3.90 12.41
CA ALA A 79 -4.02 -5.33 12.32
C ALA A 79 -3.28 -6.18 13.38
N GLY A 80 -2.77 -5.58 14.44
CA GLY A 80 -2.00 -6.28 15.47
C GLY A 80 -0.56 -6.65 15.04
N VAL A 81 -0.06 -6.04 13.97
CA VAL A 81 1.34 -6.21 13.55
C VAL A 81 2.22 -5.40 14.47
N VAL A 82 2.83 -6.05 15.46
CA VAL A 82 3.57 -5.44 16.57
C VAL A 82 4.60 -4.39 16.10
N ALA A 83 5.37 -4.72 15.06
CA ALA A 83 6.36 -3.78 14.52
C ALA A 83 5.72 -2.54 13.88
N ASN A 84 4.58 -2.70 13.19
CA ASN A 84 3.87 -1.58 12.56
C ASN A 84 3.22 -0.67 13.62
N GLU A 85 2.58 -1.25 14.63
CA GLU A 85 1.98 -0.48 15.73
C GLU A 85 3.04 0.28 16.53
N ARG A 86 4.22 -0.32 16.73
CA ARG A 86 5.33 0.37 17.40
C ARG A 86 5.87 1.53 16.58
N VAL A 87 5.99 1.39 15.26
CA VAL A 87 6.43 2.48 14.37
C VAL A 87 5.40 3.60 14.36
N ASP A 88 4.11 3.28 14.33
CA ASP A 88 3.03 4.26 14.39
C ASP A 88 3.02 5.03 15.71
N GLU A 89 3.20 4.35 16.85
CA GLU A 89 3.37 4.97 18.16
C GLU A 89 4.56 5.95 18.17
N ILE A 90 5.71 5.52 17.65
CA ILE A 90 6.91 6.36 17.56
C ILE A 90 6.64 7.60 16.71
N ALA A 91 6.02 7.42 15.55
CA ALA A 91 5.73 8.51 14.62
C ALA A 91 4.77 9.54 15.22
N THR A 92 3.71 9.06 15.88
CA THR A 92 2.70 9.91 16.54
C THR A 92 3.34 10.72 17.66
N LYS A 93 4.05 10.08 18.58
CA LYS A 93 4.72 10.77 19.69
C LYS A 93 5.74 11.80 19.22
N TYR A 94 6.50 11.46 18.19
CA TYR A 94 7.45 12.40 17.60
C TYR A 94 6.76 13.62 16.98
N ALA A 95 5.62 13.43 16.32
CA ALA A 95 4.82 14.51 15.75
C ALA A 95 4.25 15.44 16.86
N ASP A 96 3.90 14.87 18.01
CA ASP A 96 3.41 15.59 19.19
C ASP A 96 4.54 16.28 20.00
N GLY A 97 5.79 16.13 19.58
CA GLY A 97 6.96 16.69 20.27
C GLY A 97 7.38 15.93 21.52
N GLU A 98 6.86 14.71 21.71
CA GLU A 98 7.22 13.86 22.83
C GLU A 98 8.57 13.14 22.60
N GLN A 99 9.32 12.94 23.69
CA GLN A 99 10.53 12.12 23.63
C GLN A 99 10.16 10.63 23.59
N VAL A 100 10.66 9.93 22.58
CA VAL A 100 10.48 8.49 22.46
C VAL A 100 11.77 7.78 22.78
N LEU A 101 11.73 6.87 23.76
CA LEU A 101 12.85 5.98 24.02
C LEU A 101 12.92 4.92 22.91
N LEU A 102 13.95 5.04 22.10
CA LEU A 102 14.26 4.04 21.07
C LEU A 102 15.13 2.93 21.67
N PHE A 103 14.83 1.68 21.31
CA PHE A 103 15.66 0.56 21.67
C PHE A 103 17.01 0.64 20.96
N VAL A 104 18.09 0.48 21.72
CA VAL A 104 19.45 0.38 21.20
C VAL A 104 20.04 -0.96 21.63
N GLY A 105 20.22 -1.86 20.66
CA GLY A 105 20.74 -3.22 20.95
C GLY A 105 20.62 -4.16 19.73
N GLY A 106 21.01 -5.40 19.93
CA GLY A 106 20.88 -6.44 18.92
C GLY A 106 19.42 -6.91 18.77
N LEU A 107 19.11 -7.47 17.60
CA LEU A 107 17.77 -7.99 17.26
C LEU A 107 17.26 -9.00 18.28
N ASP A 108 18.11 -9.94 18.72
CA ASP A 108 17.73 -10.97 19.72
C ASP A 108 17.31 -10.37 21.06
N ALA A 109 17.95 -9.29 21.48
CA ALA A 109 17.59 -8.56 22.69
C ALA A 109 16.25 -7.84 22.52
N TYR A 110 16.01 -7.26 21.36
CA TYR A 110 14.75 -6.63 21.03
C TYR A 110 13.59 -7.64 21.00
N ILE A 111 13.76 -8.78 20.34
CA ILE A 111 12.77 -9.87 20.30
C ILE A 111 12.43 -10.37 21.72
N ARG A 112 13.42 -10.53 22.57
CA ARG A 112 13.19 -10.90 23.99
C ARG A 112 12.41 -9.84 24.76
N LEU A 113 12.63 -8.56 24.47
CA LEU A 113 11.96 -7.45 25.14
C LEU A 113 10.47 -7.36 24.73
N VAL A 114 10.16 -7.49 23.45
CA VAL A 114 8.80 -7.36 22.95
C VAL A 114 7.99 -8.65 23.05
N GLY A 115 8.64 -9.79 23.35
CA GLY A 115 7.99 -11.07 23.59
C GLY A 115 7.26 -11.69 22.39
N ALA A 116 7.47 -11.18 21.19
CA ALA A 116 6.79 -11.58 19.97
C ALA A 116 7.79 -11.86 18.85
N ASP A 117 7.47 -12.83 18.02
CA ASP A 117 8.09 -12.94 16.71
C ASP A 117 7.54 -11.79 15.82
N ILE A 118 8.24 -10.66 15.85
CA ILE A 118 7.87 -9.46 15.09
C ILE A 118 7.80 -9.69 13.58
N PHE A 119 8.31 -10.81 13.11
CA PHE A 119 8.32 -11.19 11.70
C PHE A 119 7.28 -12.27 11.36
N SER A 120 6.78 -13.05 12.30
CA SER A 120 5.82 -14.13 12.02
C SER A 120 4.46 -13.62 11.58
N LEU A 121 4.03 -12.46 12.08
CA LEU A 121 2.79 -11.81 11.66
C LEU A 121 2.89 -11.20 10.26
N VAL A 122 4.11 -10.95 9.76
CA VAL A 122 4.35 -10.49 8.39
C VAL A 122 4.23 -11.65 7.38
N ALA A 123 4.49 -12.88 7.79
CA ALA A 123 4.47 -14.05 6.90
C ALA A 123 3.07 -14.60 6.61
N THR A 124 2.06 -14.25 7.40
CA THR A 124 0.81 -15.04 7.40
C THR A 124 -0.26 -14.52 6.45
N GLN A 125 -0.18 -13.33 5.86
CA GLN A 125 -1.22 -12.85 4.93
C GLN A 125 -0.73 -11.88 3.86
N ILE A 126 0.26 -12.24 3.08
CA ILE A 126 0.36 -11.67 1.75
C ILE A 126 -0.45 -12.59 0.80
N LYS A 127 -1.76 -12.58 0.91
CA LYS A 127 -2.57 -12.67 -0.31
C LYS A 127 -2.31 -11.34 -1.03
N VAL A 128 -1.32 -11.36 -1.92
CA VAL A 128 -1.21 -10.37 -2.97
C VAL A 128 -2.59 -10.34 -3.62
N LYS A 129 -3.40 -9.34 -3.27
CA LYS A 129 -4.50 -8.96 -4.13
C LYS A 129 -3.81 -8.59 -5.42
N SER A 130 -3.85 -9.51 -6.37
CA SER A 130 -3.42 -9.26 -7.74
C SER A 130 -3.92 -7.86 -8.09
N LYS A 131 -3.01 -7.04 -8.62
CA LYS A 131 -3.33 -5.74 -9.22
C LYS A 131 -4.69 -5.90 -9.87
N SER A 132 -5.66 -5.02 -9.53
CA SER A 132 -6.88 -4.93 -10.31
C SER A 132 -6.41 -4.85 -11.75
N SER A 133 -6.62 -5.92 -12.49
CA SER A 133 -6.07 -6.07 -13.81
C SER A 133 -6.55 -4.86 -14.61
N SER A 134 -5.65 -4.18 -15.30
CA SER A 134 -5.98 -3.23 -16.36
C SER A 134 -6.69 -3.95 -17.53
N ALA A 135 -7.06 -5.22 -17.34
CA ALA A 135 -7.85 -5.99 -18.27
C ALA A 135 -9.13 -5.22 -18.58
N LYS A 136 -9.40 -5.08 -19.86
CA LYS A 136 -10.63 -4.48 -20.36
C LYS A 136 -11.81 -5.20 -19.69
N ALA A 137 -12.79 -4.44 -19.17
CA ALA A 137 -13.96 -5.02 -18.55
C ALA A 137 -14.67 -5.91 -19.58
N TYR A 138 -15.04 -7.12 -19.16
CA TYR A 138 -15.96 -7.96 -19.91
C TYR A 138 -17.40 -7.47 -19.69
N SER A 139 -17.74 -7.24 -18.41
CA SER A 139 -19.02 -6.63 -18.01
C SER A 139 -18.92 -6.01 -16.61
N TYR A 140 -19.98 -5.36 -16.17
CA TYR A 140 -20.19 -4.88 -14.81
C TYR A 140 -21.45 -5.53 -14.25
N VAL A 141 -21.31 -6.30 -13.19
CA VAL A 141 -22.42 -6.96 -12.50
C VAL A 141 -22.85 -6.07 -11.34
N SER A 142 -24.14 -5.77 -11.25
CA SER A 142 -24.69 -5.02 -10.12
C SER A 142 -25.93 -5.71 -9.53
N LEU A 143 -26.06 -5.67 -8.21
CA LEU A 143 -27.26 -6.10 -7.47
C LEU A 143 -27.96 -4.85 -6.97
N VAL A 144 -29.16 -4.58 -7.47
CA VAL A 144 -29.97 -3.42 -7.12
C VAL A 144 -31.38 -3.89 -6.86
N ASP A 145 -31.94 -3.54 -5.71
CA ASP A 145 -33.30 -3.92 -5.30
C ASP A 145 -33.57 -5.44 -5.42
N GLY A 146 -32.55 -6.25 -5.07
CA GLY A 146 -32.63 -7.71 -5.13
C GLY A 146 -32.54 -8.30 -6.55
N LYS A 147 -32.27 -7.49 -7.57
CA LYS A 147 -32.11 -7.94 -8.96
C LYS A 147 -30.71 -7.76 -9.46
N ILE A 148 -30.19 -8.76 -10.16
CA ILE A 148 -28.88 -8.72 -10.81
C ILE A 148 -29.01 -8.07 -12.18
N HIS A 149 -28.11 -7.15 -12.47
CA HIS A 149 -27.99 -6.47 -13.76
C HIS A 149 -26.59 -6.62 -14.30
N LEU A 150 -26.49 -6.77 -15.62
CA LEU A 150 -25.24 -6.90 -16.37
C LEU A 150 -25.12 -5.73 -17.35
N ASP A 151 -24.09 -4.91 -17.16
CA ASP A 151 -23.85 -3.75 -18.01
C ASP A 151 -22.51 -3.92 -18.75
N LYS A 152 -22.43 -3.55 -20.01
CA LYS A 152 -21.20 -3.64 -20.81
C LYS A 152 -20.26 -2.46 -20.57
N THR A 153 -20.79 -1.34 -20.06
CA THR A 153 -20.00 -0.16 -19.73
C THR A 153 -20.15 0.26 -18.27
N TRP A 154 -19.09 0.86 -17.72
CA TRP A 154 -19.19 1.43 -16.38
C TRP A 154 -20.24 2.54 -16.29
N ALA A 155 -20.35 3.36 -17.32
CA ALA A 155 -21.31 4.47 -17.35
C ALA A 155 -22.76 4.01 -17.17
N ASP A 156 -23.13 2.86 -17.70
CA ASP A 156 -24.48 2.31 -17.56
C ASP A 156 -24.68 1.70 -16.17
N CYS A 157 -23.69 0.98 -15.66
CA CYS A 157 -23.70 0.47 -14.30
C CYS A 157 -23.76 1.61 -13.27
N GLU A 158 -22.94 2.66 -13.45
CA GLU A 158 -22.90 3.81 -12.55
C GLU A 158 -24.26 4.52 -12.46
N LYS A 159 -24.95 4.75 -13.56
CA LYS A 159 -26.31 5.35 -13.57
C LYS A 159 -27.29 4.56 -12.70
N ARG A 160 -27.11 3.24 -12.64
CA ARG A 160 -27.98 2.34 -11.90
C ARG A 160 -27.67 2.31 -10.41
N VAL A 161 -26.39 2.35 -10.04
CA VAL A 161 -25.94 2.17 -8.65
C VAL A 161 -25.73 3.49 -7.90
N LYS A 162 -25.47 4.59 -8.61
CA LYS A 162 -25.15 5.89 -8.04
C LYS A 162 -26.29 6.45 -7.18
N GLY A 163 -25.98 6.81 -5.94
CA GLY A 163 -26.92 7.42 -5.00
C GLY A 163 -27.90 6.45 -4.34
N ARG A 164 -27.81 5.14 -4.58
CA ARG A 164 -28.67 4.13 -3.96
C ARG A 164 -27.96 3.47 -2.77
N LYS A 165 -28.66 3.19 -1.70
CA LYS A 165 -28.15 2.45 -0.54
C LYS A 165 -28.37 0.94 -0.73
N GLY A 166 -27.44 0.12 -0.19
CA GLY A 166 -27.60 -1.34 -0.21
C GLY A 166 -27.29 -2.03 -1.54
N VAL A 167 -26.75 -1.31 -2.53
CA VAL A 167 -26.35 -1.88 -3.81
C VAL A 167 -24.96 -2.53 -3.72
N LYS A 168 -24.76 -3.64 -4.45
CA LYS A 168 -23.46 -4.25 -4.66
C LYS A 168 -23.12 -4.16 -6.14
N TYR A 169 -21.85 -3.98 -6.48
CA TYR A 169 -21.41 -4.05 -7.88
C TYR A 169 -19.95 -4.50 -7.98
N LYS A 170 -19.64 -5.21 -9.07
CA LYS A 170 -18.29 -5.68 -9.38
C LYS A 170 -18.04 -5.64 -10.87
N LYS A 171 -16.79 -5.40 -11.26
CA LYS A 171 -16.31 -5.55 -12.63
C LYS A 171 -15.94 -7.02 -12.85
N SER A 172 -16.41 -7.64 -13.95
CA SER A 172 -15.93 -8.93 -14.42
C SER A 172 -14.90 -8.76 -15.54
N ILE A 173 -14.01 -9.73 -15.68
CA ILE A 173 -12.94 -9.73 -16.68
C ILE A 173 -13.08 -10.88 -17.70
N SER A 174 -13.96 -11.85 -17.43
CA SER A 174 -14.31 -12.96 -18.32
C SER A 174 -15.74 -13.42 -18.05
N ALA A 175 -16.27 -14.30 -18.87
CA ALA A 175 -17.59 -14.92 -18.67
C ALA A 175 -17.64 -15.77 -17.39
N GLU A 176 -16.58 -16.56 -17.11
CA GLU A 176 -16.52 -17.36 -15.90
C GLU A 176 -16.44 -16.50 -14.64
N ASP A 177 -15.78 -15.33 -14.72
CA ASP A 177 -15.71 -14.37 -13.63
C ASP A 177 -17.05 -13.69 -13.39
N GLU A 178 -17.80 -13.39 -14.45
CA GLU A 178 -19.17 -12.88 -14.39
C GLU A 178 -20.10 -13.85 -13.65
N GLU A 179 -20.07 -15.13 -13.99
CA GLU A 179 -20.89 -16.17 -13.34
C GLU A 179 -20.55 -16.33 -11.86
N LYS A 180 -19.26 -16.26 -11.50
CA LYS A 180 -18.82 -16.28 -10.09
C LYS A 180 -19.38 -15.09 -9.31
N ILE A 181 -19.33 -13.90 -9.89
CA ILE A 181 -19.84 -12.68 -9.23
C ILE A 181 -21.36 -12.77 -9.06
N ILE A 182 -22.08 -13.28 -10.05
CA ILE A 182 -23.53 -13.52 -9.97
C ILE A 182 -23.84 -14.46 -8.79
N SER A 183 -23.18 -15.63 -8.74
CA SER A 183 -23.36 -16.61 -7.67
C SER A 183 -22.99 -16.06 -6.27
N GLU A 184 -22.07 -15.09 -6.20
CA GLU A 184 -21.71 -14.42 -4.95
C GLU A 184 -22.80 -13.44 -4.49
N PHE A 185 -23.50 -12.80 -5.43
CA PHE A 185 -24.57 -11.83 -5.12
C PHE A 185 -25.92 -12.48 -4.81
N GLU A 186 -26.11 -13.73 -5.20
CA GLU A 186 -27.33 -14.53 -4.92
C GLU A 186 -27.33 -15.17 -3.52
N LYS A 187 -26.20 -15.15 -2.82
CA LYS A 187 -26.05 -15.65 -1.43
C LYS A 187 -26.36 -14.55 -0.42
#